data_5cc3ffea115b6cd8b3500a230c8af9fa
#
_entry.id   5cc3ffea115b6cd8b3500a230c8af9fa
#
_cell.length_a   1.000
_cell.length_b   1.000
_cell.length_c   1.000
_cell.angle_alpha   90.00
_cell.angle_beta   90.00
_cell.angle_gamma   90.00
#
_symmetry.space_group_name_H-M   'P 1'
#
loop_
_entity.id
_entity.type
_entity.pdbx_description
1 polymer ?
#
loop_
_entity_poly.entity_id
_entity_poly.type
_entity_poly.pdbx_seq_one_letter_code
_entity_poly.pdbx_strand_id
1 'polypeptide(L)'
;PDKINFYSIESSNKICDLNISDYNSEDCKYTTLKRSELVKFLKKDLENVIKINHSISKIVQQNQKIQLIFENNETSECDHLIISDGVFSKSKSLILENQTPPRYNKTLAIRGTIPISQKINCRNISLFLGPDFHYVIYPVNQNGDLNFIAIMKYKLNKEEQKNHSLFNDANFIKRILDKVPIEMREFLNQIKKLKIFPVFVSKSFFKTKNNNIHLIGDAFFAFPPSFAQGASQSIE
;
A
#
# COMPACT_ATOMS: atom_id res chain seq x y z
N PRO A 1 -13.43 -14.40 4.51
CA PRO A 1 -12.92 -14.93 5.79
C PRO A 1 -13.86 -14.61 6.93
N ASP A 2 -13.96 -15.55 7.89
CA ASP A 2 -14.86 -15.42 9.03
C ASP A 2 -14.12 -14.96 10.29
N LYS A 3 -12.81 -15.16 10.31
CA LYS A 3 -11.95 -14.86 11.48
C LYS A 3 -10.63 -14.22 11.07
N ILE A 4 -10.07 -13.46 12.01
CA ILE A 4 -8.67 -13.04 12.02
C ILE A 4 -7.99 -13.79 13.16
N ASN A 5 -7.02 -14.64 12.85
CA ASN A 5 -6.25 -15.39 13.83
C ASN A 5 -4.91 -14.70 14.09
N PHE A 6 -4.51 -14.64 15.35
CA PHE A 6 -3.25 -14.05 15.79
C PHE A 6 -2.35 -15.13 16.39
N TYR A 7 -1.13 -15.20 15.91
CA TYR A 7 -0.12 -16.17 16.33
C TYR A 7 1.17 -15.48 16.76
N SER A 8 1.89 -16.07 17.70
CA SER A 8 3.28 -15.69 17.99
C SER A 8 4.22 -16.36 16.98
N ILE A 9 5.17 -15.63 16.42
CA ILE A 9 6.22 -16.21 15.56
C ILE A 9 7.15 -17.07 16.39
N GLU A 10 7.53 -16.63 17.60
CA GLU A 10 8.51 -17.31 18.44
C GLU A 10 8.01 -18.65 18.96
N SER A 11 6.77 -18.73 19.43
CA SER A 11 6.22 -19.95 20.01
C SER A 11 5.34 -20.76 19.06
N SER A 12 5.01 -20.19 17.90
CA SER A 12 4.00 -20.71 16.96
C SER A 12 2.61 -20.93 17.58
N ASN A 13 2.39 -20.45 18.81
CA ASN A 13 1.13 -20.59 19.50
C ASN A 13 0.12 -19.54 19.03
N LYS A 14 -1.14 -19.93 19.02
CA LYS A 14 -2.25 -19.00 18.82
C LYS A 14 -2.39 -18.09 20.06
N ILE A 15 -2.37 -16.79 19.84
CA ILE A 15 -2.56 -15.77 20.88
C ILE A 15 -4.06 -15.56 21.12
N CYS A 16 -4.80 -15.25 20.05
CA CYS A 16 -6.24 -15.01 20.10
C CYS A 16 -6.83 -15.13 18.70
N ASP A 17 -8.13 -14.96 18.58
CA ASP A 17 -8.84 -14.70 17.33
C ASP A 17 -9.86 -13.58 17.49
N LEU A 18 -10.20 -12.96 16.38
CA LEU A 18 -11.31 -12.02 16.24
C LEU A 18 -12.30 -12.63 15.27
N ASN A 19 -13.53 -12.82 15.70
CA ASN A 19 -14.62 -13.24 14.85
C ASN A 19 -15.14 -12.05 14.05
N ILE A 20 -14.91 -12.05 12.74
CA ILE A 20 -15.34 -10.96 11.84
C ILE A 20 -16.70 -11.29 11.19
N SER A 21 -17.18 -12.51 11.28
CA SER A 21 -18.53 -12.87 10.80
C SER A 21 -19.62 -12.08 11.51
N ASP A 22 -19.42 -11.70 12.77
CA ASP A 22 -20.38 -10.93 13.58
C ASP A 22 -20.57 -9.49 13.07
N TYR A 23 -19.63 -8.99 12.27
CA TYR A 23 -19.67 -7.67 11.63
C TYR A 23 -20.14 -7.71 10.19
N ASN A 24 -20.40 -8.90 9.64
CA ASN A 24 -20.91 -9.08 8.27
C ASN A 24 -22.43 -8.97 8.26
N SER A 25 -22.97 -8.17 7.34
CA SER A 25 -24.39 -8.18 6.98
C SER A 25 -24.59 -8.81 5.59
N GLU A 26 -25.84 -8.95 5.14
CA GLU A 26 -26.12 -9.45 3.79
C GLU A 26 -25.45 -8.57 2.71
N ASP A 27 -25.46 -7.25 2.91
CA ASP A 27 -24.98 -6.27 1.94
C ASP A 27 -23.51 -5.86 2.16
N CYS A 28 -22.96 -6.07 3.37
CA CYS A 28 -21.61 -5.66 3.74
C CYS A 28 -20.82 -6.83 4.32
N LYS A 29 -20.05 -7.51 3.48
CA LYS A 29 -19.18 -8.63 3.90
C LYS A 29 -17.72 -8.22 3.87
N TYR A 30 -17.00 -8.55 4.94
CA TYR A 30 -15.55 -8.40 4.96
C TYR A 30 -14.93 -9.24 3.84
N THR A 31 -14.32 -8.58 2.88
CA THR A 31 -13.83 -9.22 1.65
C THR A 31 -12.33 -8.98 1.47
N THR A 32 -11.61 -10.05 1.15
CA THR A 32 -10.21 -9.98 0.71
C THR A 32 -10.15 -10.23 -0.79
N LEU A 33 -9.41 -9.38 -1.50
CA LEU A 33 -9.32 -9.46 -2.97
C LEU A 33 -7.95 -8.98 -3.47
N LYS A 34 -7.61 -9.32 -4.70
CA LYS A 34 -6.44 -8.77 -5.37
C LYS A 34 -6.67 -7.29 -5.72
N ARG A 35 -5.67 -6.44 -5.45
CA ARG A 35 -5.74 -5.04 -5.84
C ARG A 35 -6.05 -4.84 -7.33
N SER A 36 -5.53 -5.71 -8.20
CA SER A 36 -5.80 -5.66 -9.63
C SER A 36 -7.29 -5.83 -9.95
N GLU A 37 -7.99 -6.72 -9.24
CA GLU A 37 -9.43 -6.95 -9.44
C GLU A 37 -10.23 -5.74 -8.94
N LEU A 38 -9.87 -5.16 -7.80
CA LEU A 38 -10.48 -3.92 -7.32
C LEU A 38 -10.32 -2.78 -8.33
N VAL A 39 -9.09 -2.57 -8.83
CA VAL A 39 -8.83 -1.52 -9.82
C VAL A 39 -9.62 -1.77 -11.11
N LYS A 40 -9.69 -3.03 -11.57
CA LYS A 40 -10.49 -3.39 -12.75
C LYS A 40 -11.98 -3.10 -12.54
N PHE A 41 -12.51 -3.45 -11.37
CA PHE A 41 -13.89 -3.14 -11.00
C PHE A 41 -14.17 -1.64 -10.97
N LEU A 42 -13.29 -0.86 -10.29
CA LEU A 42 -13.45 0.60 -10.19
C LEU A 42 -13.27 1.33 -11.53
N LYS A 43 -12.58 0.74 -12.49
CA LYS A 43 -12.40 1.30 -13.84
C LYS A 43 -13.56 0.99 -14.79
N LYS A 44 -14.42 0.05 -14.41
CA LYS A 44 -15.55 -0.33 -15.25
C LYS A 44 -16.42 0.89 -15.53
N ASP A 45 -16.80 1.06 -16.78
CA ASP A 45 -17.64 2.15 -17.29
C ASP A 45 -17.00 3.57 -17.17
N LEU A 46 -15.70 3.66 -16.89
CA LEU A 46 -14.95 4.91 -16.78
C LEU A 46 -13.92 5.13 -17.90
N GLU A 47 -13.85 4.23 -18.88
CA GLU A 47 -12.81 4.24 -19.93
C GLU A 47 -12.78 5.57 -20.71
N ASN A 48 -13.95 6.18 -20.92
CA ASN A 48 -14.09 7.43 -21.68
C ASN A 48 -13.62 8.68 -20.91
N VAL A 49 -13.49 8.60 -19.58
CA VAL A 49 -13.08 9.73 -18.73
C VAL A 49 -11.67 9.58 -18.19
N ILE A 50 -11.11 8.35 -18.23
CA ILE A 50 -9.74 8.09 -17.77
C ILE A 50 -8.76 8.47 -18.87
N LYS A 51 -7.87 9.42 -18.57
CA LYS A 51 -6.75 9.78 -19.42
C LYS A 51 -5.45 9.27 -18.80
N ILE A 52 -4.69 8.49 -19.56
CA ILE A 52 -3.36 8.02 -19.18
C ILE A 52 -2.29 8.90 -19.84
N ASN A 53 -1.05 8.86 -19.35
CA ASN A 53 0.06 9.69 -19.83
C ASN A 53 -0.18 11.21 -19.66
N HIS A 54 -0.94 11.58 -18.64
CA HIS A 54 -1.27 12.96 -18.29
C HIS A 54 -0.65 13.33 -16.94
N SER A 55 0.67 13.22 -16.81
CA SER A 55 1.42 13.72 -15.65
C SER A 55 1.32 15.24 -15.59
N ILE A 56 0.87 15.79 -14.45
CA ILE A 56 0.76 17.24 -14.26
C ILE A 56 2.16 17.83 -14.08
N SER A 57 2.51 18.82 -14.91
CA SER A 57 3.75 19.59 -14.81
C SER A 57 3.56 20.94 -14.10
N LYS A 58 2.35 21.54 -14.22
CA LYS A 58 2.04 22.82 -13.58
C LYS A 58 0.55 22.90 -13.25
N ILE A 59 0.24 23.55 -12.13
CA ILE A 59 -1.11 23.89 -11.68
C ILE A 59 -1.18 25.40 -11.56
N VAL A 60 -2.10 26.04 -12.29
CA VAL A 60 -2.29 27.48 -12.27
C VAL A 60 -3.72 27.78 -11.85
N GLN A 61 -3.89 28.60 -10.82
CA GLN A 61 -5.21 29.01 -10.37
C GLN A 61 -5.49 30.44 -10.86
N GLN A 62 -6.58 30.60 -11.61
CA GLN A 62 -7.03 31.89 -12.14
C GLN A 62 -8.56 31.99 -12.05
N ASN A 63 -9.07 33.10 -11.52
CA ASN A 63 -10.51 33.42 -11.54
C ASN A 63 -11.44 32.28 -11.10
N GLN A 64 -11.11 31.59 -9.97
CA GLN A 64 -11.84 30.43 -9.44
C GLN A 64 -11.72 29.14 -10.27
N LYS A 65 -11.05 29.15 -11.39
CA LYS A 65 -10.74 27.99 -12.22
C LYS A 65 -9.32 27.50 -11.97
N ILE A 66 -9.10 26.22 -12.21
CA ILE A 66 -7.80 25.58 -12.10
C ILE A 66 -7.41 25.09 -13.49
N GLN A 67 -6.31 25.64 -14.01
CA GLN A 67 -5.70 25.17 -15.25
C GLN A 67 -4.61 24.17 -14.93
N LEU A 68 -4.66 23.00 -15.53
CA LEU A 68 -3.66 21.95 -15.48
C LEU A 68 -2.84 21.96 -16.76
N ILE A 69 -1.54 21.94 -16.64
CA ILE A 69 -0.61 21.76 -17.76
C ILE A 69 0.08 20.42 -17.55
N PHE A 70 0.05 19.55 -18.55
CA PHE A 70 0.62 18.22 -18.49
C PHE A 70 2.03 18.18 -19.11
N GLU A 71 2.81 17.14 -18.77
CA GLU A 71 4.17 16.94 -19.33
C GLU A 71 4.15 16.73 -20.86
N ASN A 72 3.04 16.32 -21.45
CA ASN A 72 2.82 16.19 -22.89
C ASN A 72 2.38 17.51 -23.57
N ASN A 73 2.43 18.65 -22.85
CA ASN A 73 1.98 19.99 -23.27
C ASN A 73 0.48 20.14 -23.51
N GLU A 74 -0.33 19.14 -23.23
CA GLU A 74 -1.79 19.31 -23.20
C GLU A 74 -2.20 20.16 -22.01
N THR A 75 -3.37 20.77 -22.09
CA THR A 75 -3.96 21.55 -21.02
C THR A 75 -5.38 21.10 -20.72
N SER A 76 -5.82 21.26 -19.49
CA SER A 76 -7.20 21.04 -19.07
C SER A 76 -7.60 22.09 -18.04
N GLU A 77 -8.90 22.39 -17.95
CA GLU A 77 -9.45 23.31 -16.98
C GLU A 77 -10.50 22.61 -16.14
N CYS A 78 -10.56 22.91 -14.85
CA CYS A 78 -11.56 22.37 -13.94
C CYS A 78 -11.91 23.37 -12.82
N ASP A 79 -13.06 23.16 -12.20
CA ASP A 79 -13.52 23.95 -11.05
C ASP A 79 -12.94 23.41 -9.74
N HIS A 80 -12.79 22.09 -9.63
CA HIS A 80 -12.20 21.42 -8.47
C HIS A 80 -11.14 20.41 -8.90
N LEU A 81 -10.05 20.34 -8.13
CA LEU A 81 -8.97 19.39 -8.32
C LEU A 81 -8.84 18.48 -7.08
N ILE A 82 -8.96 17.19 -7.28
CA ILE A 82 -8.70 16.18 -6.25
C ILE A 82 -7.37 15.49 -6.57
N ILE A 83 -6.41 15.61 -5.67
CA ILE A 83 -5.08 15.03 -5.81
C ILE A 83 -5.00 13.75 -4.98
N SER A 84 -4.77 12.62 -5.65
CA SER A 84 -4.68 11.27 -5.05
C SER A 84 -3.47 10.47 -5.56
N ASP A 85 -2.37 11.16 -5.91
CA ASP A 85 -1.18 10.60 -6.56
C ASP A 85 -0.16 9.98 -5.58
N GLY A 86 -0.59 9.72 -4.34
CA GLY A 86 0.14 8.89 -3.38
C GLY A 86 1.16 9.62 -2.51
N VAL A 87 1.93 8.85 -1.73
CA VAL A 87 2.86 9.38 -0.71
C VAL A 87 3.96 10.28 -1.30
N PHE A 88 4.39 10.02 -2.54
CA PHE A 88 5.38 10.83 -3.28
C PHE A 88 4.72 11.82 -4.25
N SER A 89 3.53 12.30 -3.92
CA SER A 89 2.74 13.21 -4.73
C SER A 89 3.58 14.33 -5.36
N LYS A 90 3.70 14.32 -6.68
CA LYS A 90 4.29 15.41 -7.44
C LYS A 90 3.34 16.60 -7.48
N SER A 91 2.04 16.35 -7.66
CA SER A 91 1.03 17.40 -7.72
C SER A 91 0.96 18.22 -6.43
N LYS A 92 1.12 17.56 -5.27
CA LYS A 92 1.22 18.24 -3.99
C LYS A 92 2.39 19.24 -3.94
N SER A 93 3.54 18.90 -4.55
CA SER A 93 4.69 19.79 -4.59
C SER A 93 4.50 21.00 -5.49
N LEU A 94 3.57 20.97 -6.42
CA LEU A 94 3.23 22.10 -7.28
C LEU A 94 2.34 23.15 -6.61
N ILE A 95 1.66 22.76 -5.51
CA ILE A 95 0.69 23.63 -4.81
C ILE A 95 1.16 24.09 -3.42
N LEU A 96 2.15 23.42 -2.84
CA LEU A 96 2.64 23.70 -1.50
C LEU A 96 4.10 24.18 -1.54
N GLU A 97 4.34 25.43 -1.17
CA GLU A 97 5.68 26.04 -1.16
C GLU A 97 6.64 25.38 -0.15
N ASN A 98 6.11 24.88 0.99
CA ASN A 98 6.90 24.35 2.10
C ASN A 98 6.44 22.92 2.48
N GLN A 99 6.49 21.98 1.52
CA GLN A 99 6.16 20.61 1.85
C GLN A 99 7.32 19.90 2.55
N THR A 100 6.98 19.12 3.55
CA THR A 100 7.93 18.19 4.17
C THR A 100 7.88 16.87 3.40
N PRO A 101 9.00 16.39 2.82
CA PRO A 101 9.00 15.13 2.12
C PRO A 101 8.67 13.96 3.08
N PRO A 102 8.08 12.88 2.56
CA PRO A 102 7.82 11.70 3.37
C PRO A 102 9.11 11.16 3.96
N ARG A 103 9.01 10.59 5.15
CA ARG A 103 10.16 9.97 5.83
C ARG A 103 10.13 8.46 5.69
N TYR A 104 11.28 7.84 5.58
CA TYR A 104 11.43 6.41 5.71
C TYR A 104 11.06 5.94 7.13
N ASN A 105 10.14 5.00 7.24
CA ASN A 105 9.61 4.51 8.51
C ASN A 105 10.52 3.48 9.22
N LYS A 106 11.73 3.25 8.71
CA LYS A 106 12.68 2.22 9.18
C LYS A 106 12.10 0.81 9.10
N THR A 107 11.18 0.58 8.17
CA THR A 107 10.57 -0.71 7.89
C THR A 107 10.54 -1.00 6.40
N LEU A 108 10.66 -2.29 6.06
CA LEU A 108 10.46 -2.81 4.72
C LEU A 108 9.16 -3.62 4.68
N ALA A 109 8.42 -3.51 3.60
CA ALA A 109 7.31 -4.39 3.29
C ALA A 109 7.77 -5.45 2.28
N ILE A 110 7.62 -6.72 2.63
CA ILE A 110 7.91 -7.88 1.78
C ILE A 110 6.56 -8.43 1.33
N ARG A 111 6.33 -8.53 0.02
CA ARG A 111 5.05 -8.95 -0.55
C ARG A 111 5.24 -10.07 -1.56
N GLY A 112 4.25 -10.95 -1.64
CA GLY A 112 4.21 -11.97 -2.65
C GLY A 112 2.91 -12.75 -2.64
N THR A 113 2.84 -13.76 -3.51
CA THR A 113 1.68 -14.66 -3.60
C THR A 113 2.16 -16.07 -3.34
N ILE A 114 1.39 -16.82 -2.57
CA ILE A 114 1.65 -18.23 -2.28
C ILE A 114 0.57 -19.02 -2.97
N PRO A 115 0.90 -19.95 -3.88
CA PRO A 115 -0.07 -20.87 -4.41
C PRO A 115 -0.56 -21.79 -3.27
N ILE A 116 -1.85 -22.07 -3.22
CA ILE A 116 -2.37 -23.07 -2.28
C ILE A 116 -1.67 -24.39 -2.51
N SER A 117 -1.14 -24.92 -1.43
CA SER A 117 -0.72 -26.32 -1.34
C SER A 117 -1.58 -27.02 -0.28
N GLN A 118 -1.65 -28.35 -0.31
CA GLN A 118 -2.35 -29.11 0.73
C GLN A 118 -1.86 -28.82 2.16
N LYS A 119 -0.64 -28.25 2.28
CA LYS A 119 -0.01 -27.91 3.57
C LYS A 119 -0.45 -26.55 4.14
N ILE A 120 -0.99 -25.64 3.31
CA ILE A 120 -1.41 -24.30 3.74
C ILE A 120 -2.86 -24.11 3.33
N ASN A 121 -3.77 -24.58 4.17
CA ASN A 121 -5.20 -24.32 4.01
C ASN A 121 -5.58 -23.11 4.89
N CYS A 122 -5.48 -21.93 4.33
CA CYS A 122 -5.82 -20.69 5.02
C CYS A 122 -7.16 -20.15 4.48
N ARG A 123 -8.26 -20.46 5.19
CA ARG A 123 -9.60 -19.88 4.88
C ARG A 123 -9.77 -18.48 5.48
N ASN A 124 -9.06 -18.20 6.55
CA ASN A 124 -9.14 -17.00 7.34
C ASN A 124 -7.89 -16.13 7.18
N ILE A 125 -7.94 -14.92 7.71
CA ILE A 125 -6.77 -14.06 7.83
C ILE A 125 -5.94 -14.59 9.00
N SER A 126 -4.64 -14.76 8.79
CA SER A 126 -3.71 -15.19 9.83
C SER A 126 -2.57 -14.18 9.96
N LEU A 127 -2.46 -13.56 11.13
CA LEU A 127 -1.38 -12.65 11.50
C LEU A 127 -0.40 -13.37 12.42
N PHE A 128 0.88 -13.24 12.10
CA PHE A 128 1.98 -13.78 12.87
C PHE A 128 2.82 -12.63 13.39
N LEU A 129 2.89 -12.49 14.71
CA LEU A 129 3.45 -11.34 15.39
C LEU A 129 4.78 -11.68 16.05
N GLY A 130 5.78 -10.85 15.82
CA GLY A 130 7.08 -10.85 16.49
C GLY A 130 7.56 -9.41 16.70
N PRO A 131 8.63 -9.19 17.48
CA PRO A 131 9.04 -7.83 17.89
C PRO A 131 9.55 -6.94 16.76
N ASP A 132 10.25 -7.52 15.78
CA ASP A 132 10.87 -6.77 14.66
C ASP A 132 10.39 -7.22 13.29
N PHE A 133 9.56 -8.26 13.28
CA PHE A 133 9.02 -8.88 12.08
C PHE A 133 7.61 -9.40 12.36
N HIS A 134 6.67 -9.04 11.52
CA HIS A 134 5.35 -9.65 11.52
C HIS A 134 4.88 -9.87 10.09
N TYR A 135 4.00 -10.83 9.88
CA TYR A 135 3.44 -11.09 8.57
C TYR A 135 1.97 -11.51 8.65
N VAL A 136 1.29 -11.30 7.55
CA VAL A 136 -0.11 -11.68 7.37
C VAL A 136 -0.26 -12.51 6.10
N ILE A 137 -1.08 -13.56 6.22
CA ILE A 137 -1.48 -14.42 5.10
C ILE A 137 -3.01 -14.42 5.04
N TYR A 138 -3.57 -14.28 3.85
CA TYR A 138 -5.01 -14.37 3.63
C TYR A 138 -5.35 -14.78 2.20
N PRO A 139 -6.50 -15.44 1.97
CA PRO A 139 -6.95 -15.82 0.63
C PRO A 139 -7.35 -14.57 -0.17
N VAL A 140 -7.06 -14.55 -1.47
CA VAL A 140 -7.35 -13.39 -2.35
C VAL A 140 -8.17 -13.75 -3.58
N ASN A 141 -8.48 -15.01 -3.79
CA ASN A 141 -9.36 -15.47 -4.87
C ASN A 141 -9.99 -16.84 -4.53
N GLN A 142 -10.98 -17.23 -5.34
CA GLN A 142 -11.63 -18.51 -5.20
C GLN A 142 -10.73 -19.72 -5.58
N ASN A 143 -9.68 -19.48 -6.36
CA ASN A 143 -8.71 -20.49 -6.79
C ASN A 143 -7.66 -20.79 -5.71
N GLY A 144 -7.75 -20.09 -4.58
CA GLY A 144 -6.96 -20.40 -3.41
C GLY A 144 -5.57 -19.78 -3.35
N ASP A 145 -5.22 -18.83 -4.20
CA ASP A 145 -3.99 -18.05 -4.00
C ASP A 145 -4.07 -17.30 -2.67
N LEU A 146 -2.98 -17.35 -1.93
CA LEU A 146 -2.81 -16.60 -0.69
C LEU A 146 -1.96 -15.35 -0.96
N ASN A 147 -2.39 -14.23 -0.42
CA ASN A 147 -1.54 -13.05 -0.34
C ASN A 147 -0.64 -13.15 0.89
N PHE A 148 0.61 -12.78 0.71
CA PHE A 148 1.60 -12.68 1.77
C PHE A 148 2.10 -11.24 1.86
N ILE A 149 2.07 -10.68 3.06
CA ILE A 149 2.67 -9.38 3.37
C ILE A 149 3.41 -9.51 4.68
N ALA A 150 4.71 -9.17 4.70
CA ALA A 150 5.46 -9.02 5.92
C ALA A 150 5.97 -7.58 6.07
N ILE A 151 6.07 -7.13 7.30
CA ILE A 151 6.71 -5.88 7.69
C ILE A 151 7.89 -6.21 8.59
N MET A 152 9.05 -5.71 8.21
CA MET A 152 10.30 -5.96 8.90
C MET A 152 10.98 -4.64 9.27
N LYS A 153 11.45 -4.50 10.52
CA LYS A 153 12.32 -3.38 10.89
C LYS A 153 13.64 -3.50 10.16
N TYR A 154 14.04 -2.47 9.46
CA TYR A 154 15.27 -2.43 8.70
C TYR A 154 15.78 -0.99 8.56
N LYS A 155 17.07 -0.77 8.82
CA LYS A 155 17.69 0.55 8.65
C LYS A 155 18.32 0.64 7.26
N LEU A 156 17.76 1.48 6.41
CA LEU A 156 18.40 1.91 5.16
C LEU A 156 19.23 3.15 5.43
N ASN A 157 20.40 3.24 4.82
CA ASN A 157 21.17 4.48 4.76
C ASN A 157 20.51 5.49 3.80
N LYS A 158 21.01 6.74 3.76
CA LYS A 158 20.40 7.80 2.95
C LYS A 158 20.46 7.54 1.44
N GLU A 159 21.47 6.83 0.97
CA GLU A 159 21.64 6.48 -0.45
C GLU A 159 20.68 5.36 -0.83
N GLU A 160 20.59 4.32 -0.01
CA GLU A 160 19.64 3.22 -0.22
C GLU A 160 18.18 3.70 -0.22
N GLN A 161 17.83 4.70 0.61
CA GLN A 161 16.49 5.28 0.63
C GLN A 161 16.11 5.99 -0.67
N LYS A 162 17.08 6.55 -1.38
CA LYS A 162 16.88 7.26 -2.65
C LYS A 162 16.95 6.36 -3.88
N ASN A 163 17.61 5.22 -3.76
CA ASN A 163 17.85 4.32 -4.89
C ASN A 163 16.78 3.20 -4.93
N HIS A 164 15.67 3.49 -5.60
CA HIS A 164 14.58 2.52 -5.75
C HIS A 164 14.96 1.28 -6.57
N SER A 165 16.00 1.35 -7.43
CA SER A 165 16.43 0.21 -8.24
C SER A 165 17.06 -0.91 -7.40
N LEU A 166 17.61 -0.61 -6.23
CA LEU A 166 18.17 -1.59 -5.30
C LEU A 166 17.14 -2.68 -4.91
N PHE A 167 15.87 -2.33 -4.83
CA PHE A 167 14.81 -3.28 -4.46
C PHE A 167 14.45 -4.27 -5.58
N ASN A 168 15.13 -4.17 -6.73
CA ASN A 168 15.11 -5.16 -7.81
C ASN A 168 16.46 -5.92 -7.95
N ASP A 169 17.48 -5.53 -7.18
CA ASP A 169 18.79 -6.19 -7.19
C ASP A 169 18.76 -7.47 -6.35
N ALA A 170 19.17 -8.59 -6.95
CA ALA A 170 19.09 -9.91 -6.32
C ALA A 170 19.98 -10.02 -5.07
N ASN A 171 21.18 -9.41 -5.06
CA ASN A 171 22.09 -9.44 -3.93
C ASN A 171 21.58 -8.61 -2.76
N PHE A 172 20.98 -7.44 -3.08
CA PHE A 172 20.36 -6.60 -2.07
C PHE A 172 19.15 -7.30 -1.45
N ILE A 173 18.28 -7.92 -2.25
CA ILE A 173 17.14 -8.71 -1.79
C ILE A 173 17.62 -9.85 -0.89
N LYS A 174 18.63 -10.60 -1.32
CA LYS A 174 19.21 -11.69 -0.51
C LYS A 174 19.70 -11.17 0.84
N ARG A 175 20.46 -10.07 0.87
CA ARG A 175 20.94 -9.44 2.11
C ARG A 175 19.81 -9.07 3.08
N ILE A 176 18.67 -8.66 2.55
CA ILE A 176 17.48 -8.38 3.37
C ILE A 176 16.88 -9.67 3.90
N LEU A 177 16.68 -10.67 3.03
CA LEU A 177 16.08 -11.95 3.39
C LEU A 177 16.93 -12.74 4.40
N ASP A 178 18.26 -12.60 4.38
CA ASP A 178 19.16 -13.19 5.36
C ASP A 178 18.95 -12.65 6.80
N LYS A 179 18.26 -11.51 6.95
CA LYS A 179 17.89 -10.94 8.26
C LYS A 179 16.50 -11.36 8.75
N VAL A 180 15.75 -12.03 7.92
CA VAL A 180 14.45 -12.60 8.31
C VAL A 180 14.69 -13.81 9.23
N PRO A 181 13.83 -14.06 10.24
CA PRO A 181 13.91 -15.25 11.08
C PRO A 181 14.09 -16.53 10.27
N ILE A 182 14.97 -17.41 10.74
CA ILE A 182 15.40 -18.60 9.98
C ILE A 182 14.23 -19.51 9.63
N GLU A 183 13.27 -19.61 10.52
CA GLU A 183 12.04 -20.41 10.36
C GLU A 183 11.18 -19.91 9.18
N MET A 184 11.34 -18.63 8.82
CA MET A 184 10.60 -18.01 7.73
C MET A 184 11.31 -18.10 6.38
N ARG A 185 12.61 -18.37 6.33
CA ARG A 185 13.37 -18.36 5.07
C ARG A 185 12.91 -19.43 4.10
N GLU A 186 12.66 -20.64 4.57
CA GLU A 186 12.13 -21.73 3.74
C GLU A 186 10.74 -21.39 3.20
N PHE A 187 9.93 -20.76 4.02
CA PHE A 187 8.61 -20.30 3.61
C PHE A 187 8.70 -19.20 2.54
N LEU A 188 9.60 -18.22 2.72
CA LEU A 188 9.80 -17.14 1.74
C LEU A 188 10.29 -17.65 0.38
N ASN A 189 11.05 -18.73 0.34
CA ASN A 189 11.49 -19.37 -0.90
C ASN A 189 10.32 -19.95 -1.74
N GLN A 190 9.18 -20.21 -1.13
CA GLN A 190 7.98 -20.70 -1.82
C GLN A 190 7.14 -19.55 -2.40
N ILE A 191 7.43 -18.30 -2.04
CA ILE A 191 6.67 -17.13 -2.47
C ILE A 191 7.00 -16.79 -3.91
N LYS A 192 5.98 -16.79 -4.76
CA LYS A 192 6.10 -16.33 -6.14
C LYS A 192 6.03 -14.80 -6.21
N LYS A 193 6.81 -14.23 -7.15
CA LYS A 193 6.82 -12.78 -7.40
C LYS A 193 7.09 -11.95 -6.13
N LEU A 194 8.01 -12.41 -5.28
CA LEU A 194 8.42 -11.69 -4.10
C LEU A 194 8.94 -10.30 -4.49
N LYS A 195 8.45 -9.28 -3.81
CA LYS A 195 8.88 -7.89 -3.96
C LYS A 195 9.10 -7.26 -2.59
N ILE A 196 10.09 -6.37 -2.51
CA ILE A 196 10.43 -5.63 -1.30
C ILE A 196 10.24 -4.14 -1.58
N PHE A 197 9.65 -3.43 -0.63
CA PHE A 197 9.41 -2.00 -0.72
C PHE A 197 9.80 -1.30 0.59
N PRO A 198 10.51 -0.17 0.53
CA PRO A 198 10.68 0.68 1.70
C PRO A 198 9.35 1.36 2.04
N VAL A 199 9.00 1.38 3.32
CA VAL A 199 7.79 2.05 3.79
C VAL A 199 8.10 3.51 4.09
N PHE A 200 7.39 4.41 3.42
CA PHE A 200 7.45 5.84 3.68
C PHE A 200 6.13 6.32 4.29
N VAL A 201 6.21 7.28 5.18
CA VAL A 201 5.05 7.86 5.87
C VAL A 201 5.12 9.37 5.87
N SER A 202 3.98 10.02 5.97
CA SER A 202 3.90 11.47 6.11
C SER A 202 4.44 11.93 7.46
N LYS A 203 5.03 13.12 7.51
CA LYS A 203 5.50 13.75 8.76
C LYS A 203 4.45 14.66 9.37
N SER A 204 3.63 15.29 8.55
CA SER A 204 2.65 16.29 8.96
C SER A 204 1.46 16.30 8.02
N PHE A 205 0.35 16.82 8.51
CA PHE A 205 -0.82 17.12 7.69
C PHE A 205 -0.57 18.36 6.85
N PHE A 206 -1.13 18.37 5.65
CA PHE A 206 -1.09 19.50 4.76
C PHE A 206 -2.50 20.06 4.58
N LYS A 207 -2.66 21.36 4.80
CA LYS A 207 -3.88 22.08 4.41
C LYS A 207 -3.55 22.91 3.17
N THR A 208 -4.37 22.78 2.15
CA THR A 208 -4.36 23.71 1.02
C THR A 208 -5.04 25.01 1.46
N LYS A 209 -4.52 26.14 1.03
CA LYS A 209 -5.18 27.45 1.22
C LYS A 209 -6.35 27.65 0.27
N ASN A 210 -6.45 26.79 -0.73
CA ASN A 210 -7.41 26.90 -1.82
C ASN A 210 -8.62 25.98 -1.54
N ASN A 211 -9.81 26.55 -1.57
CA ASN A 211 -11.05 25.83 -1.27
C ASN A 211 -11.49 24.83 -2.36
N ASN A 212 -10.85 24.86 -3.53
CA ASN A 212 -11.17 24.01 -4.67
C ASN A 212 -10.04 23.02 -5.03
N ILE A 213 -8.98 22.92 -4.21
CA ILE A 213 -7.93 21.90 -4.37
C ILE A 213 -7.88 21.03 -3.12
N HIS A 214 -8.11 19.73 -3.29
CA HIS A 214 -8.20 18.77 -2.19
C HIS A 214 -7.15 17.66 -2.34
N LEU A 215 -6.53 17.28 -1.23
CA LEU A 215 -5.65 16.12 -1.13
C LEU A 215 -6.41 14.99 -0.46
N ILE A 216 -6.34 13.78 -1.01
CA ILE A 216 -6.96 12.58 -0.42
C ILE A 216 -5.98 11.41 -0.37
N GLY A 217 -6.30 10.40 0.45
CA GLY A 217 -5.49 9.19 0.60
C GLY A 217 -4.05 9.48 1.02
N ASP A 218 -3.09 8.72 0.51
CA ASP A 218 -1.67 8.87 0.82
C ASP A 218 -1.07 10.20 0.34
N ALA A 219 -1.68 10.88 -0.62
CA ALA A 219 -1.30 12.23 -1.00
C ALA A 219 -1.60 13.23 0.11
N PHE A 220 -2.69 13.05 0.85
CA PHE A 220 -3.01 13.82 2.05
C PHE A 220 -2.15 13.36 3.22
N PHE A 221 -2.25 12.10 3.62
CA PHE A 221 -1.49 11.56 4.74
C PHE A 221 -1.25 10.05 4.62
N ALA A 222 0.00 9.64 4.47
CA ALA A 222 0.40 8.25 4.42
C ALA A 222 0.72 7.72 5.81
N PHE A 223 0.01 6.67 6.24
CA PHE A 223 0.19 5.97 7.50
C PHE A 223 1.15 4.79 7.39
N PRO A 224 1.74 4.33 8.50
CA PRO A 224 2.36 3.00 8.54
C PRO A 224 1.31 1.92 8.23
N PRO A 225 1.66 0.86 7.46
CA PRO A 225 0.69 -0.15 7.03
C PRO A 225 0.25 -1.13 8.13
N SER A 226 0.61 -0.88 9.40
CA SER A 226 0.45 -1.80 10.53
C SER A 226 -1.00 -2.19 10.83
N PHE A 227 -1.96 -1.33 10.53
CA PHE A 227 -3.39 -1.56 10.78
C PHE A 227 -4.20 -1.86 9.51
N ALA A 228 -3.54 -1.98 8.36
CA ALA A 228 -4.18 -2.22 7.05
C ALA A 228 -5.31 -1.22 6.68
N GLN A 229 -5.31 -0.02 7.25
CA GLN A 229 -6.37 0.98 7.12
C GLN A 229 -6.19 1.95 5.93
N GLY A 230 -5.06 1.89 5.20
CA GLY A 230 -4.75 2.89 4.17
C GLY A 230 -5.81 3.00 3.07
N ALA A 231 -6.40 1.89 2.64
CA ALA A 231 -7.44 1.90 1.61
C ALA A 231 -8.79 2.37 2.14
N SER A 232 -9.23 1.88 3.32
CA SER A 232 -10.50 2.28 3.92
C SER A 232 -10.54 3.78 4.22
N GLN A 233 -9.49 4.29 4.85
CA GLN A 233 -9.34 5.74 5.15
C GLN A 233 -9.27 6.63 3.89
N SER A 234 -8.99 6.04 2.73
CA SER A 234 -8.96 6.79 1.45
C SER A 234 -10.32 6.78 0.75
N ILE A 235 -11.23 5.90 1.17
CA ILE A 235 -12.58 5.76 0.60
C ILE A 235 -13.60 6.54 1.42
N GLU A 236 -13.44 6.56 2.75
CA GLU A 236 -14.26 7.35 3.68
C GLU A 236 -13.98 8.86 3.54
#